data_27f2a7637ffea793302963e266389371
#
_entry.id   27f2a7637ffea793302963e266389371
#
_cell.length_a   1.000
_cell.length_b   1.000
_cell.length_c   1.000
_cell.angle_alpha   90.00
_cell.angle_beta   90.00
_cell.angle_gamma   90.00
#
_symmetry.space_group_name_H-M   'P 1'
#
loop_
_entity.id
_entity.type
_entity.pdbx_description
1 polymer ?
#
loop_
_entity_poly.entity_id
_entity_poly.type
_entity_poly.pdbx_seq_one_letter_code
_entity_poly.pdbx_strand_id
1 'polypeptide(L)'
;MIWIKNNHANGFSSKTTPVNYYEEILLFRKKLDETNSIKIREYFKNILNYTKKTKKEIMKETNQGLDHCFRYSNRTFYIPTLKNYNILIEKYKINKMPGFVSYKKLKDNWDKENKTIFNLPGDKKIVKNVFEIKKDQNNIHPTQKPQKLLEELIKLFSNKDDYILDFTAGSGSTGIAAINLSRKFIGIELDDNFYKEAIKWYKSK
;
A
#
# COMPACT_ATOMS: atom_id res chain seq x y z
N MET A 1 -2.43 11.16 4.86
CA MET A 1 -1.47 11.32 5.98
C MET A 1 -1.11 12.77 6.09
N ILE A 2 -0.53 13.21 7.20
CA ILE A 2 -0.16 14.61 7.46
C ILE A 2 1.31 14.66 7.83
N TRP A 3 2.03 15.62 7.26
CA TRP A 3 3.37 15.98 7.70
C TRP A 3 3.32 17.33 8.44
N ILE A 4 3.69 17.33 9.72
CA ILE A 4 3.82 18.53 10.55
C ILE A 4 5.24 19.09 10.39
N LYS A 5 5.31 20.36 10.03
CA LYS A 5 6.56 21.09 9.80
C LYS A 5 7.01 21.82 11.08
N ASN A 6 8.29 22.08 11.20
CA ASN A 6 8.85 22.88 12.29
C ASN A 6 8.78 24.40 12.02
N ASN A 7 8.38 24.80 10.83
CA ASN A 7 8.19 26.20 10.45
C ASN A 7 6.90 26.35 9.61
N HIS A 8 6.32 27.51 9.68
CA HIS A 8 5.10 27.85 8.95
C HIS A 8 5.36 28.19 7.48
N ALA A 9 4.34 27.95 6.66
CA ALA A 9 4.22 28.56 5.35
C ALA A 9 3.41 29.88 5.50
N ASN A 10 3.57 30.78 4.53
CA ASN A 10 2.77 32.02 4.46
C ASN A 10 3.00 33.00 5.64
N GLY A 11 4.24 33.15 6.09
CA GLY A 11 4.60 34.07 7.18
C GLY A 11 4.16 35.53 6.95
N PHE A 12 4.07 35.96 5.69
CA PHE A 12 3.56 37.30 5.31
C PHE A 12 2.09 37.51 5.64
N SER A 13 1.29 36.46 5.67
CA SER A 13 -0.16 36.50 5.98
C SER A 13 -0.46 36.26 7.47
N SER A 14 0.54 36.07 8.30
CA SER A 14 0.35 35.66 9.70
C SER A 14 -0.45 36.62 10.58
N LYS A 15 -0.54 37.89 10.16
CA LYS A 15 -1.33 38.92 10.84
C LYS A 15 -2.82 38.86 10.50
N THR A 16 -3.20 38.21 9.39
CA THR A 16 -4.56 38.22 8.84
C THR A 16 -5.19 36.84 8.74
N THR A 17 -4.37 35.79 8.69
CA THR A 17 -4.84 34.39 8.56
C THR A 17 -3.96 33.47 9.41
N PRO A 18 -4.52 32.36 9.92
CA PRO A 18 -3.74 31.30 10.54
C PRO A 18 -2.67 30.79 9.58
N VAL A 19 -1.48 30.56 10.12
CA VAL A 19 -0.37 30.00 9.34
C VAL A 19 -0.41 28.48 9.29
N ASN A 20 -0.03 27.89 8.14
CA ASN A 20 -0.08 26.47 7.94
C ASN A 20 1.22 25.78 8.36
N TYR A 21 1.14 24.93 9.36
CA TYR A 21 2.24 24.11 9.89
C TYR A 21 2.24 22.67 9.39
N TYR A 22 1.35 22.30 8.47
CA TYR A 22 1.28 20.93 7.97
C TYR A 22 1.16 20.89 6.44
N GLU A 23 1.47 19.75 5.89
CA GLU A 23 1.16 19.38 4.50
C GLU A 23 0.41 18.06 4.48
N GLU A 24 -0.57 17.97 3.61
CA GLU A 24 -1.31 16.73 3.40
C GLU A 24 -0.57 15.81 2.42
N ILE A 25 -0.54 14.53 2.76
CA ILE A 25 0.03 13.47 1.91
C ILE A 25 -1.11 12.60 1.46
N LEU A 26 -1.49 12.72 0.20
CA LEU A 26 -2.55 11.94 -0.42
C LEU A 26 -1.96 10.65 -1.00
N LEU A 27 -2.61 9.53 -0.71
CA LEU A 27 -2.23 8.22 -1.21
C LEU A 27 -3.25 7.76 -2.23
N PHE A 28 -2.80 7.59 -3.44
CA PHE A 28 -3.59 7.00 -4.51
C PHE A 28 -3.03 5.62 -4.85
N ARG A 29 -3.90 4.70 -5.17
CA ARG A 29 -3.51 3.39 -5.69
C ARG A 29 -4.38 3.03 -6.89
N LYS A 30 -3.83 2.26 -7.81
CA LYS A 30 -4.63 1.67 -8.87
C LYS A 30 -5.76 0.87 -8.24
N LYS A 31 -7.00 1.10 -8.68
CA LYS A 31 -8.13 0.24 -8.32
C LYS A 31 -7.77 -1.17 -8.76
N LEU A 32 -7.84 -2.12 -7.83
CA LEU A 32 -7.59 -3.53 -8.16
C LEU A 32 -8.56 -3.93 -9.28
N ASP A 33 -8.02 -4.69 -10.23
CA ASP A 33 -8.83 -5.18 -11.34
C ASP A 33 -9.96 -6.07 -10.77
N GLU A 34 -11.20 -5.58 -10.88
CA GLU A 34 -12.37 -6.26 -10.30
C GLU A 34 -12.60 -7.64 -10.95
N THR A 35 -12.06 -7.85 -12.16
CA THR A 35 -12.32 -9.10 -12.92
C THR A 35 -11.74 -10.34 -12.26
N ASN A 36 -10.59 -10.23 -11.62
CA ASN A 36 -9.98 -11.39 -10.97
C ASN A 36 -10.57 -11.61 -9.57
N SER A 37 -10.82 -10.54 -8.82
CA SER A 37 -11.53 -10.67 -7.53
C SER A 37 -12.94 -11.24 -7.71
N ILE A 38 -13.59 -11.01 -8.85
CA ILE A 38 -14.87 -11.62 -9.24
C ILE A 38 -14.70 -13.15 -9.34
N LYS A 39 -13.66 -13.67 -10.00
CA LYS A 39 -13.43 -15.12 -10.13
C LYS A 39 -13.24 -15.81 -8.79
N ILE A 40 -12.49 -15.20 -7.86
CA ILE A 40 -12.31 -15.75 -6.52
C ILE A 40 -13.64 -15.72 -5.74
N ARG A 41 -14.41 -14.66 -5.86
CA ARG A 41 -15.73 -14.56 -5.23
C ARG A 41 -16.71 -15.57 -5.79
N GLU A 42 -16.74 -15.78 -7.10
CA GLU A 42 -17.53 -16.81 -7.76
C GLU A 42 -17.13 -18.20 -7.30
N TYR A 43 -15.84 -18.46 -7.10
CA TYR A 43 -15.38 -19.73 -6.56
C TYR A 43 -16.01 -20.03 -5.21
N PHE A 44 -16.06 -19.07 -4.28
CA PHE A 44 -16.71 -19.26 -2.98
C PHE A 44 -18.25 -19.37 -3.09
N LYS A 45 -18.86 -18.71 -4.06
CA LYS A 45 -20.29 -18.93 -4.38
C LYS A 45 -20.53 -20.35 -4.88
N ASN A 46 -19.64 -20.88 -5.70
CA ASN A 46 -19.72 -22.26 -6.20
C ASN A 46 -19.55 -23.30 -5.08
N ILE A 47 -18.77 -23.02 -4.03
CA ILE A 47 -18.68 -23.87 -2.85
C ILE A 47 -20.07 -23.99 -2.17
N LEU A 48 -20.80 -22.88 -2.00
CA LEU A 48 -22.17 -22.94 -1.43
C LEU A 48 -23.10 -23.76 -2.32
N ASN A 49 -23.05 -23.56 -3.63
CA ASN A 49 -23.86 -24.32 -4.57
C ASN A 49 -23.55 -25.83 -4.53
N TYR A 50 -22.24 -26.17 -4.50
CA TYR A 50 -21.79 -27.56 -4.44
C TYR A 50 -22.22 -28.26 -3.14
N THR A 51 -22.06 -27.57 -2.00
CA THR A 51 -22.42 -28.11 -0.69
C THR A 51 -23.92 -28.13 -0.45
N LYS A 52 -24.70 -27.44 -1.29
CA LYS A 52 -26.16 -27.24 -1.10
C LYS A 52 -26.52 -26.65 0.28
N LYS A 53 -25.58 -25.88 0.85
CA LYS A 53 -25.72 -25.26 2.16
C LYS A 53 -25.66 -23.75 2.07
N THR A 54 -26.37 -23.11 2.98
CA THR A 54 -26.28 -21.69 3.20
C THR A 54 -25.01 -21.34 3.98
N LYS A 55 -24.55 -20.10 3.83
CA LYS A 55 -23.46 -19.56 4.64
C LYS A 55 -23.67 -19.79 6.14
N LYS A 56 -24.91 -19.56 6.65
CA LYS A 56 -25.24 -19.72 8.07
C LYS A 56 -25.05 -21.17 8.55
N GLU A 57 -25.48 -22.14 7.75
CA GLU A 57 -25.31 -23.55 8.06
C GLU A 57 -23.82 -23.95 8.08
N ILE A 58 -23.05 -23.55 7.10
CA ILE A 58 -21.59 -23.82 7.08
C ILE A 58 -20.93 -23.24 8.33
N MET A 59 -21.24 -21.99 8.67
CA MET A 59 -20.66 -21.35 9.87
C MET A 59 -21.07 -22.05 11.16
N LYS A 60 -22.32 -22.45 11.30
CA LYS A 60 -22.83 -23.20 12.47
C LYS A 60 -22.14 -24.56 12.60
N GLU A 61 -21.95 -25.24 11.48
CA GLU A 61 -21.36 -26.57 11.45
C GLU A 61 -19.83 -26.58 11.61
N THR A 62 -19.14 -25.52 11.21
CA THR A 62 -17.67 -25.44 11.27
C THR A 62 -17.17 -24.70 12.50
N ASN A 63 -18.03 -23.95 13.17
CA ASN A 63 -17.69 -23.05 14.28
C ASN A 63 -16.44 -22.20 14.01
N GLN A 64 -16.26 -21.75 12.76
CA GLN A 64 -15.07 -21.06 12.27
C GLN A 64 -15.45 -19.73 11.63
N GLY A 65 -14.54 -18.77 11.70
CA GLY A 65 -14.67 -17.45 11.09
C GLY A 65 -14.61 -17.47 9.56
N LEU A 66 -15.46 -18.26 8.90
CA LEU A 66 -15.56 -18.34 7.44
C LEU A 66 -16.50 -17.27 6.85
N ASP A 67 -17.04 -16.39 7.68
CA ASP A 67 -17.98 -15.37 7.26
C ASP A 67 -17.47 -14.50 6.11
N HIS A 68 -16.20 -14.09 6.18
CA HIS A 68 -15.60 -13.17 5.22
C HIS A 68 -15.50 -13.75 3.80
N CYS A 69 -15.18 -15.03 3.64
CA CYS A 69 -15.05 -15.64 2.31
C CYS A 69 -16.40 -15.89 1.61
N PHE A 70 -17.49 -15.78 2.33
CA PHE A 70 -18.84 -15.84 1.77
C PHE A 70 -19.53 -14.47 1.63
N ARG A 71 -18.80 -13.37 1.84
CA ARG A 71 -19.27 -11.99 1.60
C ARG A 71 -18.94 -11.50 0.18
N TYR A 72 -19.24 -12.29 -0.83
CA TYR A 72 -18.82 -12.08 -2.21
C TYR A 72 -19.39 -10.81 -2.88
N SER A 73 -20.39 -10.17 -2.32
CA SER A 73 -20.92 -8.87 -2.78
C SER A 73 -20.35 -7.65 -2.02
N ASN A 74 -19.45 -7.86 -1.06
CA ASN A 74 -19.04 -6.84 -0.11
C ASN A 74 -17.52 -6.56 -0.18
N ARG A 75 -17.11 -5.34 0.22
CA ARG A 75 -15.70 -4.94 0.33
C ARG A 75 -14.95 -5.67 1.44
N THR A 76 -15.65 -6.29 2.38
CA THR A 76 -15.08 -7.08 3.49
C THR A 76 -14.85 -8.55 3.15
N PHE A 77 -14.84 -8.89 1.85
CA PHE A 77 -14.49 -10.23 1.38
C PHE A 77 -12.99 -10.50 1.58
N TYR A 78 -12.66 -11.65 2.17
CA TYR A 78 -11.30 -12.18 2.32
C TYR A 78 -11.31 -13.69 2.12
N ILE A 79 -10.23 -14.26 1.58
CA ILE A 79 -10.07 -15.71 1.53
C ILE A 79 -9.87 -16.27 2.95
N PRO A 80 -10.29 -17.50 3.23
CA PRO A 80 -10.09 -18.13 4.54
C PRO A 80 -8.62 -18.40 4.81
N THR A 81 -8.29 -18.67 6.07
CA THR A 81 -6.96 -19.22 6.42
C THR A 81 -6.82 -20.64 5.88
N LEU A 82 -5.58 -21.14 5.74
CA LEU A 82 -5.33 -22.55 5.35
C LEU A 82 -6.08 -23.53 6.24
N LYS A 83 -6.07 -23.30 7.56
CA LYS A 83 -6.81 -24.12 8.53
C LYS A 83 -8.30 -24.20 8.19
N ASN A 84 -8.92 -23.05 7.98
CA ASN A 84 -10.34 -22.98 7.68
C ASN A 84 -10.69 -23.55 6.29
N TYR A 85 -9.78 -23.40 5.33
CA TYR A 85 -9.95 -23.99 4.01
C TYR A 85 -9.89 -25.53 4.05
N ASN A 86 -8.97 -26.08 4.85
CA ASN A 86 -8.87 -27.54 5.06
C ASN A 86 -10.14 -28.11 5.72
N ILE A 87 -10.77 -27.39 6.64
CA ILE A 87 -12.06 -27.80 7.21
C ILE A 87 -13.13 -27.92 6.12
N LEU A 88 -13.17 -26.98 5.14
CA LEU A 88 -14.08 -27.10 4.00
C LEU A 88 -13.78 -28.35 3.15
N ILE A 89 -12.50 -28.66 2.94
CA ILE A 89 -12.10 -29.87 2.21
C ILE A 89 -12.52 -31.13 2.96
N GLU A 90 -12.20 -31.24 4.23
CA GLU A 90 -12.44 -32.44 5.05
C GLU A 90 -13.93 -32.69 5.23
N LYS A 91 -14.69 -31.65 5.57
CA LYS A 91 -16.11 -31.80 5.94
C LYS A 91 -17.01 -31.89 4.72
N TYR A 92 -16.77 -31.06 3.71
CA TYR A 92 -17.67 -30.97 2.56
C TYR A 92 -17.09 -31.55 1.27
N LYS A 93 -15.87 -32.10 1.33
CA LYS A 93 -15.18 -32.71 0.18
C LYS A 93 -15.10 -31.78 -1.03
N ILE A 94 -14.90 -30.47 -0.79
CA ILE A 94 -14.82 -29.47 -1.86
C ILE A 94 -13.70 -29.74 -2.86
N ASN A 95 -12.71 -30.55 -2.50
CA ASN A 95 -11.66 -31.03 -3.40
C ASN A 95 -12.19 -31.92 -4.55
N LYS A 96 -13.42 -32.44 -4.43
CA LYS A 96 -14.12 -33.16 -5.50
C LYS A 96 -15.05 -32.27 -6.33
N MET A 97 -15.15 -30.98 -5.98
CA MET A 97 -15.98 -30.03 -6.70
C MET A 97 -15.38 -29.72 -8.09
N PRO A 98 -16.19 -29.68 -9.16
CA PRO A 98 -15.73 -29.15 -10.45
C PRO A 98 -15.15 -27.75 -10.30
N GLY A 99 -13.95 -27.53 -10.84
CA GLY A 99 -13.25 -26.26 -10.69
C GLY A 99 -12.60 -26.02 -9.32
N PHE A 100 -12.34 -27.06 -8.55
CA PHE A 100 -11.59 -26.97 -7.29
C PHE A 100 -10.26 -26.25 -7.49
N VAL A 101 -9.93 -25.34 -6.59
CA VAL A 101 -8.69 -24.58 -6.56
C VAL A 101 -7.92 -24.93 -5.28
N SER A 102 -6.68 -25.40 -5.39
CA SER A 102 -5.84 -25.65 -4.20
C SER A 102 -5.62 -24.35 -3.42
N TYR A 103 -5.44 -24.46 -2.11
CA TYR A 103 -5.22 -23.26 -1.27
C TYR A 103 -4.02 -22.44 -1.71
N LYS A 104 -2.93 -23.10 -2.12
CA LYS A 104 -1.74 -22.42 -2.64
C LYS A 104 -2.09 -21.54 -3.83
N LYS A 105 -2.76 -22.10 -4.85
CA LYS A 105 -3.17 -21.35 -6.05
C LYS A 105 -4.17 -20.23 -5.71
N LEU A 106 -5.10 -20.49 -4.79
CA LEU A 106 -6.06 -19.50 -4.30
C LEU A 106 -5.34 -18.33 -3.63
N LYS A 107 -4.37 -18.63 -2.77
CA LYS A 107 -3.56 -17.65 -2.03
C LYS A 107 -2.67 -16.83 -3.00
N ASP A 108 -2.01 -17.49 -3.93
CA ASP A 108 -1.16 -16.82 -4.94
C ASP A 108 -1.98 -15.86 -5.81
N ASN A 109 -3.17 -16.27 -6.23
CA ASN A 109 -4.07 -15.39 -6.99
C ASN A 109 -4.55 -14.23 -6.13
N TRP A 110 -4.97 -14.49 -4.88
CA TRP A 110 -5.40 -13.47 -3.94
C TRP A 110 -4.30 -12.44 -3.67
N ASP A 111 -3.07 -12.89 -3.41
CA ASP A 111 -1.93 -12.00 -3.12
C ASP A 111 -1.54 -11.15 -4.33
N LYS A 112 -1.59 -11.71 -5.54
CA LYS A 112 -1.36 -10.94 -6.78
C LYS A 112 -2.36 -9.80 -6.94
N GLU A 113 -3.63 -10.07 -6.64
CA GLU A 113 -4.72 -9.11 -6.82
C GLU A 113 -4.79 -8.07 -5.69
N ASN A 114 -4.45 -8.48 -4.47
CA ASN A 114 -4.55 -7.65 -3.28
C ASN A 114 -3.19 -7.15 -2.78
N LYS A 115 -2.16 -7.23 -3.61
CA LYS A 115 -0.83 -6.75 -3.28
C LYS A 115 -0.84 -5.24 -3.09
N THR A 116 -1.22 -4.81 -1.90
CA THR A 116 -0.94 -3.45 -1.42
C THR A 116 0.39 -3.50 -0.72
N ILE A 117 1.36 -2.77 -1.25
CA ILE A 117 2.61 -2.59 -0.55
C ILE A 117 2.34 -1.60 0.58
N PHE A 118 2.32 -2.10 1.79
CA PHE A 118 2.34 -1.32 3.01
C PHE A 118 3.22 -2.06 4.01
N ASN A 119 4.48 -1.62 4.11
CA ASN A 119 5.48 -2.27 4.93
C ASN A 119 5.48 -1.64 6.32
N LEU A 120 5.19 -2.44 7.33
CA LEU A 120 5.37 -2.01 8.71
C LEU A 120 6.86 -2.02 9.06
N PRO A 121 7.42 -0.91 9.57
CA PRO A 121 8.84 -0.86 9.93
C PRO A 121 9.13 -1.73 11.15
N GLY A 122 10.04 -2.71 11.00
CA GLY A 122 10.52 -3.57 12.10
C GLY A 122 9.38 -4.25 12.87
N ASP A 123 9.41 -4.15 14.18
CA ASP A 123 8.42 -4.78 15.08
C ASP A 123 7.15 -3.94 15.31
N LYS A 124 6.99 -2.84 14.60
CA LYS A 124 5.82 -1.97 14.77
C LYS A 124 4.56 -2.64 14.23
N LYS A 125 3.54 -2.72 15.07
CA LYS A 125 2.20 -3.19 14.69
C LYS A 125 1.34 -2.10 14.04
N ILE A 126 1.70 -0.84 14.23
CA ILE A 126 0.93 0.33 13.79
C ILE A 126 1.90 1.43 13.34
N VAL A 127 1.58 2.11 12.25
CA VAL A 127 2.22 3.34 11.81
C VAL A 127 1.22 4.48 11.95
N LYS A 128 1.64 5.57 12.60
CA LYS A 128 0.82 6.78 12.69
C LYS A 128 0.68 7.42 11.30
N ASN A 129 -0.45 8.03 11.06
CA ASN A 129 -0.70 8.80 9.84
C ASN A 129 -0.22 10.26 9.94
N VAL A 130 0.49 10.60 11.00
CA VAL A 130 1.07 11.92 11.25
C VAL A 130 2.58 11.76 11.39
N PHE A 131 3.33 12.55 10.61
CA PHE A 131 4.78 12.62 10.62
C PHE A 131 5.23 13.97 11.19
N GLU A 132 5.93 13.95 12.30
CA GLU A 132 6.56 15.13 12.92
C GLU A 132 8.05 15.14 12.51
N ILE A 133 8.34 15.70 11.35
CA ILE A 133 9.69 15.71 10.77
C ILE A 133 10.07 17.13 10.43
N LYS A 134 11.20 17.57 10.96
CA LYS A 134 11.77 18.89 10.67
C LYS A 134 12.22 18.98 9.21
N LYS A 135 12.10 20.18 8.65
CA LYS A 135 12.69 20.48 7.34
C LYS A 135 14.22 20.36 7.42
N ASP A 136 14.79 19.91 6.31
CA ASP A 136 16.25 19.92 6.18
C ASP A 136 16.77 21.36 6.12
N GLN A 137 18.01 21.55 6.57
CA GLN A 137 18.78 22.77 6.34
C GLN A 137 19.47 22.66 4.98
N ASN A 138 19.82 23.78 4.36
CA ASN A 138 20.54 23.81 3.08
C ASN A 138 19.79 23.16 1.91
N ASN A 139 18.56 23.57 1.69
CA ASN A 139 17.75 23.09 0.58
C ASN A 139 18.25 23.63 -0.76
N ILE A 140 18.36 22.75 -1.76
CA ILE A 140 18.65 23.09 -3.16
C ILE A 140 17.43 23.73 -3.81
N HIS A 141 16.22 23.25 -3.45
CA HIS A 141 14.96 23.70 -4.02
C HIS A 141 14.04 24.31 -2.93
N PRO A 142 13.32 25.42 -3.19
CA PRO A 142 12.47 26.09 -2.18
C PRO A 142 11.41 25.17 -1.54
N THR A 143 10.87 24.25 -2.31
CA THR A 143 9.82 23.32 -1.86
C THR A 143 10.35 21.91 -1.57
N GLN A 144 11.65 21.76 -1.41
CA GLN A 144 12.29 20.47 -1.10
C GLN A 144 11.66 19.83 0.14
N LYS A 145 11.32 18.55 0.03
CA LYS A 145 10.83 17.77 1.15
C LYS A 145 11.98 17.18 1.95
N PRO A 146 11.81 17.04 3.29
CA PRO A 146 12.85 16.45 4.13
C PRO A 146 13.19 15.03 3.68
N GLN A 147 14.49 14.74 3.63
CA GLN A 147 15.02 13.44 3.26
C GLN A 147 14.39 12.32 4.10
N LYS A 148 14.33 12.55 5.42
CA LYS A 148 13.74 11.59 6.37
C LYS A 148 12.26 11.30 6.09
N LEU A 149 11.47 12.30 5.69
CA LEU A 149 10.06 12.10 5.32
C LEU A 149 9.94 11.19 4.10
N LEU A 150 10.75 11.49 3.06
CA LEU A 150 10.74 10.71 1.82
C LEU A 150 11.18 9.27 2.06
N GLU A 151 12.21 9.06 2.88
CA GLU A 151 12.65 7.71 3.24
C GLU A 151 11.58 6.91 3.99
N GLU A 152 10.87 7.53 4.95
CA GLU A 152 9.77 6.86 5.65
C GLU A 152 8.63 6.47 4.69
N LEU A 153 8.24 7.38 3.79
CA LEU A 153 7.22 7.10 2.79
C LEU A 153 7.65 5.99 1.82
N ILE A 154 8.88 6.03 1.32
CA ILE A 154 9.41 5.02 0.41
C ILE A 154 9.47 3.64 1.10
N LYS A 155 9.90 3.56 2.36
CA LYS A 155 9.89 2.31 3.14
C LYS A 155 8.49 1.75 3.26
N LEU A 156 7.50 2.59 3.57
CA LEU A 156 6.11 2.17 3.77
C LEU A 156 5.46 1.65 2.48
N PHE A 157 5.77 2.24 1.33
CA PHE A 157 5.01 2.04 0.11
C PHE A 157 5.80 1.42 -1.05
N SER A 158 7.00 0.91 -0.79
CA SER A 158 7.80 0.19 -1.78
C SER A 158 8.67 -0.90 -1.17
N ASN A 159 9.11 -1.85 -1.99
CA ASN A 159 10.10 -2.85 -1.64
C ASN A 159 11.46 -2.49 -2.22
N LYS A 160 12.54 -3.18 -1.77
CA LYS A 160 13.84 -3.09 -2.44
C LYS A 160 13.70 -3.42 -3.92
N ASP A 161 14.50 -2.80 -4.74
CA ASP A 161 14.54 -2.92 -6.20
C ASP A 161 13.30 -2.40 -6.95
N ASP A 162 12.25 -1.93 -6.26
CA ASP A 162 11.13 -1.25 -6.90
C ASP A 162 11.57 0.07 -7.53
N TYR A 163 10.86 0.50 -8.58
CA TYR A 163 11.02 1.81 -9.17
C TYR A 163 10.21 2.87 -8.43
N ILE A 164 10.87 3.96 -8.07
CA ILE A 164 10.26 5.18 -7.55
C ILE A 164 10.25 6.22 -8.67
N LEU A 165 9.08 6.70 -9.03
CA LEU A 165 8.91 7.76 -10.03
C LEU A 165 8.57 9.09 -9.32
N ASP A 166 9.32 10.14 -9.65
CA ASP A 166 8.99 11.51 -9.30
C ASP A 166 9.00 12.36 -10.58
N PHE A 167 7.81 12.74 -11.04
CA PHE A 167 7.65 13.50 -12.29
C PHE A 167 7.81 15.02 -12.10
N THR A 168 8.14 15.47 -10.89
CA THR A 168 8.44 16.87 -10.53
C THR A 168 9.62 16.88 -9.54
N ALA A 169 10.75 16.30 -9.98
CA ALA A 169 11.81 15.87 -9.08
C ALA A 169 12.52 17.02 -8.34
N GLY A 170 12.51 18.24 -8.88
CA GLY A 170 13.11 19.43 -8.25
C GLY A 170 14.58 19.20 -7.90
N SER A 171 14.90 19.25 -6.63
CA SER A 171 16.25 18.95 -6.11
C SER A 171 16.69 17.50 -6.26
N GLY A 172 15.80 16.57 -6.62
CA GLY A 172 16.08 15.14 -6.65
C GLY A 172 16.10 14.45 -5.29
N SER A 173 15.59 15.09 -4.24
CA SER A 173 15.60 14.52 -2.88
C SER A 173 14.90 13.17 -2.79
N THR A 174 13.79 12.96 -3.52
CA THR A 174 13.10 11.67 -3.63
C THR A 174 14.02 10.57 -4.15
N GLY A 175 14.85 10.91 -5.14
CA GLY A 175 15.78 9.95 -5.72
C GLY A 175 16.92 9.58 -4.77
N ILE A 176 17.48 10.54 -4.03
CA ILE A 176 18.47 10.24 -3.00
C ILE A 176 17.86 9.30 -1.95
N ALA A 177 16.63 9.59 -1.49
CA ALA A 177 15.93 8.72 -0.55
C ALA A 177 15.71 7.30 -1.12
N ALA A 178 15.36 7.19 -2.39
CA ALA A 178 15.17 5.91 -3.07
C ALA A 178 16.48 5.11 -3.13
N ILE A 179 17.57 5.72 -3.53
CA ILE A 179 18.90 5.09 -3.64
C ILE A 179 19.39 4.64 -2.26
N ASN A 180 19.31 5.48 -1.24
CA ASN A 180 19.69 5.14 0.14
C ASN A 180 18.97 3.90 0.65
N LEU A 181 17.79 3.63 0.12
CA LEU A 181 16.96 2.50 0.50
C LEU A 181 17.02 1.32 -0.48
N SER A 182 17.96 1.32 -1.43
CA SER A 182 18.10 0.30 -2.47
C SER A 182 16.85 0.19 -3.36
N ARG A 183 16.27 1.33 -3.73
CA ARG A 183 15.22 1.43 -4.77
C ARG A 183 15.82 2.05 -6.01
N LYS A 184 15.22 1.75 -7.17
CA LYS A 184 15.53 2.40 -8.45
C LYS A 184 14.75 3.70 -8.56
N PHE A 185 15.31 4.70 -9.23
CA PHE A 185 14.68 6.01 -9.34
C PHE A 185 14.56 6.47 -10.79
N ILE A 186 13.41 7.08 -11.09
CA ILE A 186 13.16 7.81 -12.31
C ILE A 186 12.65 9.18 -11.90
N GLY A 187 13.41 10.23 -12.22
CA GLY A 187 13.05 11.62 -11.97
C GLY A 187 12.83 12.37 -13.26
N ILE A 188 11.85 13.25 -13.28
CA ILE A 188 11.59 14.19 -14.37
C ILE A 188 11.61 15.58 -13.76
N GLU A 189 12.42 16.47 -14.32
CA GLU A 189 12.52 17.89 -13.93
C GLU A 189 12.56 18.75 -15.20
N LEU A 190 11.73 19.77 -15.23
CA LEU A 190 11.61 20.68 -16.37
C LEU A 190 12.68 21.79 -16.35
N ASP A 191 13.03 22.26 -15.16
CA ASP A 191 14.02 23.32 -15.00
C ASP A 191 15.45 22.77 -15.09
N ASP A 192 16.18 23.20 -16.08
CA ASP A 192 17.56 22.77 -16.33
C ASP A 192 18.53 23.05 -15.17
N ASN A 193 18.31 24.09 -14.39
CA ASN A 193 19.19 24.45 -13.27
C ASN A 193 18.95 23.46 -12.12
N PHE A 194 17.70 23.23 -11.76
CA PHE A 194 17.37 22.22 -10.74
C PHE A 194 17.79 20.82 -11.17
N TYR A 195 17.63 20.46 -12.44
CA TYR A 195 18.13 19.21 -12.98
C TYR A 195 19.64 19.06 -12.79
N LYS A 196 20.43 20.08 -13.18
CA LYS A 196 21.89 20.07 -13.03
C LYS A 196 22.32 19.97 -11.57
N GLU A 197 21.68 20.71 -10.68
CA GLU A 197 21.96 20.65 -9.24
C GLU A 197 21.61 19.28 -8.64
N ALA A 198 20.47 18.69 -9.03
CA ALA A 198 20.12 17.34 -8.65
C ALA A 198 21.19 16.32 -9.08
N ILE A 199 21.66 16.39 -10.33
CA ILE A 199 22.72 15.50 -10.84
C ILE A 199 24.04 15.69 -10.08
N LYS A 200 24.42 16.92 -9.74
CA LYS A 200 25.60 17.16 -8.89
C LYS A 200 25.46 16.51 -7.54
N TRP A 201 24.29 16.66 -6.92
CA TRP A 201 24.01 16.04 -5.62
C TRP A 201 24.09 14.51 -5.70
N TYR A 202 23.52 13.89 -6.74
CA TYR A 202 23.63 12.45 -6.96
C TYR A 202 25.08 11.98 -7.07
N LYS A 203 25.93 12.70 -7.82
CA LYS A 203 27.33 12.33 -8.02
C LYS A 203 28.19 12.52 -6.76
N SER A 204 27.70 13.26 -5.77
CA SER A 204 28.39 13.49 -4.49
C SER A 204 28.10 12.43 -3.44
N LYS A 205 27.20 11.48 -3.72
CA LYS A 205 26.78 10.39 -2.81
C LYS A 205 27.38 9.05 -3.22
#